data_bc6df1ade337a0305d96547a051e96fd
#
_entry.id   bc6df1ade337a0305d96547a051e96fd
#
_cell.length_a   1.000
_cell.length_b   1.000
_cell.length_c   1.000
_cell.angle_alpha   90.00
_cell.angle_beta   90.00
_cell.angle_gamma   90.00
#
_symmetry.space_group_name_H-M   'P 1'
#
loop_
_entity.id
_entity.type
_entity.pdbx_description
1 polymer ?
#
loop_
_entity_poly.entity_id
_entity_poly.type
_entity_poly.pdbx_seq_one_letter_code
_entity_poly.pdbx_strand_id
1 'polypeptide(L)'
;MIVECQTADVVVLTYACDSPVTLKRITTFWLPKLRRLQAPLILVGCKLDLRDEQQQVSLEQVMAPIMRRFREIEIGIECSALRQIQVTEIFYYAQETVIHPVDPIFDYETQFLRPRCVAALKRIFSLCDRDRDGALSDVEFNKFQVKCFKSPLQPAEIASVKRVIWKHMPEGVNDNGLITFIGFLYIHALLIEKGRLETTWTVLRKFGYDHELLPSRYGFSWWLRALTFRGYW
;
A
#
# COMPACT_ATOMS: atom_id res chain seq x y z
N MET A 1 9.88 3.00 27.92
CA MET A 1 10.25 3.26 26.50
C MET A 1 10.05 2.04 25.59
N ILE A 2 10.66 0.83 25.82
CA ILE A 2 10.38 -0.36 24.97
C ILE A 2 8.95 -0.88 25.20
N VAL A 3 8.45 -0.81 26.41
CA VAL A 3 7.06 -1.19 26.77
C VAL A 3 6.05 -0.31 26.07
N GLU A 4 6.30 0.99 25.99
CA GLU A 4 5.45 1.97 25.30
C GLU A 4 5.40 1.72 23.79
N CYS A 5 6.52 1.27 23.19
CA CYS A 5 6.56 0.89 21.77
C CYS A 5 5.71 -0.37 21.46
N GLN A 6 5.43 -1.23 22.45
CA GLN A 6 4.63 -2.45 22.24
C GLN A 6 3.15 -2.16 22.00
N THR A 7 2.67 -1.02 22.44
CA THR A 7 1.27 -0.58 22.29
C THR A 7 1.13 0.56 21.28
N ALA A 8 2.21 0.94 20.61
CA ALA A 8 2.19 1.99 19.61
C ALA A 8 1.68 1.45 18.26
N ASP A 9 0.86 2.25 17.57
CA ASP A 9 0.42 1.95 16.21
C ASP A 9 1.55 2.16 15.19
N VAL A 10 2.47 3.09 15.46
CA VAL A 10 3.67 3.37 14.66
C VAL A 10 4.80 3.85 15.54
N VAL A 11 6.04 3.53 15.19
CA VAL A 11 7.23 3.99 15.91
C VAL A 11 8.09 4.87 15.01
N VAL A 12 8.34 6.10 15.46
CA VAL A 12 9.21 7.05 14.76
C VAL A 12 10.58 7.04 15.44
N LEU A 13 11.61 6.59 14.72
CA LEU A 13 12.99 6.61 15.16
C LEU A 13 13.71 7.82 14.57
N THR A 14 14.30 8.65 15.43
CA THR A 14 14.98 9.87 15.00
C THR A 14 16.49 9.78 15.14
N TYR A 15 17.22 10.30 14.16
CA TYR A 15 18.67 10.57 14.23
C TYR A 15 18.93 12.02 13.83
N ALA A 16 20.14 12.51 14.10
CA ALA A 16 20.55 13.86 13.73
C ALA A 16 21.42 13.81 12.46
N CYS A 17 21.05 14.56 11.42
CA CYS A 17 21.77 14.60 10.14
C CYS A 17 23.19 15.16 10.28
N ASP A 18 23.43 15.99 11.29
CA ASP A 18 24.75 16.55 11.65
C ASP A 18 25.62 15.57 12.46
N SER A 19 25.09 14.41 12.90
CA SER A 19 25.79 13.48 13.77
C SER A 19 25.63 12.01 13.34
N PRO A 20 26.57 11.47 12.53
CA PRO A 20 26.56 10.08 12.07
C PRO A 20 26.53 9.03 13.20
N VAL A 21 27.02 9.40 14.39
CA VAL A 21 27.00 8.53 15.58
C VAL A 21 25.57 8.17 15.99
N THR A 22 24.63 9.11 15.83
CA THR A 22 23.21 8.89 16.17
C THR A 22 22.57 7.88 15.24
N LEU A 23 22.86 7.93 13.94
CA LEU A 23 22.40 6.95 12.96
C LEU A 23 23.03 5.56 13.22
N LYS A 24 24.35 5.52 13.54
CA LYS A 24 25.00 4.27 13.93
C LYS A 24 24.34 3.63 15.15
N ARG A 25 23.94 4.44 16.14
CA ARG A 25 23.22 3.95 17.34
C ARG A 25 21.83 3.37 17.00
N ILE A 26 21.12 3.94 16.02
CA ILE A 26 19.86 3.38 15.54
C ILE A 26 20.09 1.97 14.98
N THR A 27 21.04 1.80 14.07
CA THR A 27 21.29 0.53 13.38
C THR A 27 21.90 -0.55 14.27
N THR A 28 22.70 -0.18 15.27
CA THR A 28 23.39 -1.15 16.15
C THR A 28 22.65 -1.47 17.44
N PHE A 29 21.79 -0.58 17.91
CA PHE A 29 21.12 -0.74 19.21
C PHE A 29 19.58 -0.77 19.08
N TRP A 30 18.98 0.25 18.44
CA TRP A 30 17.53 0.40 18.45
C TRP A 30 16.82 -0.59 17.52
N LEU A 31 17.19 -0.64 16.25
CA LEU A 31 16.56 -1.52 15.27
C LEU A 31 16.61 -3.01 15.67
N PRO A 32 17.76 -3.56 16.14
CA PRO A 32 17.79 -4.94 16.62
C PRO A 32 16.83 -5.23 17.80
N LYS A 33 16.61 -4.24 18.68
CA LYS A 33 15.69 -4.36 19.82
C LYS A 33 14.21 -4.24 19.40
N LEU A 34 13.92 -3.42 18.40
CA LEU A 34 12.57 -3.15 17.91
C LEU A 34 12.12 -4.18 16.88
N ARG A 35 12.99 -5.04 16.40
CA ARG A 35 12.72 -6.06 15.37
C ARG A 35 11.56 -7.01 15.71
N ARG A 36 11.18 -7.12 16.98
CA ARG A 36 10.08 -7.96 17.46
C ARG A 36 8.74 -7.20 17.58
N LEU A 37 8.77 -5.90 17.33
CA LEU A 37 7.54 -5.11 17.31
C LEU A 37 6.79 -5.38 16.02
N GLN A 38 5.48 -5.49 16.13
CA GLN A 38 4.59 -5.59 14.96
C GLN A 38 4.20 -4.22 14.42
N ALA A 39 4.60 -3.14 15.12
CA ALA A 39 4.35 -1.78 14.68
C ALA A 39 5.33 -1.37 13.58
N PRO A 40 4.87 -0.70 12.51
CA PRO A 40 5.72 -0.15 11.47
C PRO A 40 6.67 0.91 12.03
N LEU A 41 7.86 1.01 11.41
CA LEU A 41 8.90 1.95 11.81
C LEU A 41 9.08 3.02 10.73
N ILE A 42 9.17 4.28 11.16
CA ILE A 42 9.59 5.40 10.31
C ILE A 42 10.94 5.91 10.80
N LEU A 43 11.91 6.03 9.90
CA LEU A 43 13.24 6.53 10.21
C LEU A 43 13.37 8.01 9.79
N VAL A 44 13.60 8.89 10.76
CA VAL A 44 13.61 10.34 10.54
C VAL A 44 14.98 10.95 10.84
N GLY A 45 15.60 11.54 9.82
CA GLY A 45 16.78 12.40 9.98
C GLY A 45 16.38 13.82 10.36
N CYS A 46 16.64 14.22 11.58
CA CYS A 46 16.38 15.58 12.06
C CYS A 46 17.58 16.49 11.82
N LYS A 47 17.38 17.81 11.92
CA LYS A 47 18.41 18.85 11.76
C LYS A 47 19.07 18.84 10.37
N LEU A 48 18.24 18.65 9.34
CA LEU A 48 18.71 18.71 7.94
C LEU A 48 19.43 20.02 7.61
N ASP A 49 19.05 21.11 8.29
CA ASP A 49 19.66 22.45 8.18
C ASP A 49 21.14 22.53 8.65
N LEU A 50 21.58 21.57 9.44
CA LEU A 50 22.97 21.47 9.93
C LEU A 50 23.81 20.46 9.15
N ARG A 51 23.27 19.85 8.08
CA ARG A 51 24.06 18.97 7.22
C ARG A 51 25.12 19.78 6.48
N ASP A 52 26.37 19.28 6.50
CA ASP A 52 27.46 19.88 5.75
C ASP A 52 27.18 19.80 4.24
N GLU A 53 27.11 20.94 3.57
CA GLU A 53 26.87 21.04 2.13
C GLU A 53 27.98 20.38 1.29
N GLN A 54 29.16 20.18 1.86
CA GLN A 54 30.25 19.45 1.20
C GLN A 54 30.07 17.93 1.23
N GLN A 55 29.22 17.40 2.11
CA GLN A 55 28.84 16.00 2.14
C GLN A 55 27.50 15.79 1.43
N GLN A 56 27.48 15.90 0.11
CA GLN A 56 26.30 15.62 -0.73
C GLN A 56 25.97 14.12 -0.78
N VAL A 57 25.77 13.52 0.38
CA VAL A 57 25.23 12.15 0.44
C VAL A 57 23.72 12.26 0.33
N SER A 58 23.15 11.70 -0.74
CA SER A 58 21.68 11.72 -0.92
C SER A 58 21.01 10.90 0.17
N LEU A 59 19.78 11.29 0.53
CA LEU A 59 18.92 10.52 1.44
C LEU A 59 18.90 9.02 1.07
N GLU A 60 18.76 8.73 -0.22
CA GLU A 60 18.74 7.36 -0.74
C GLU A 60 20.01 6.59 -0.45
N GLN A 61 21.19 7.21 -0.60
CA GLN A 61 22.47 6.58 -0.30
C GLN A 61 22.62 6.23 1.18
N VAL A 62 22.06 7.03 2.09
CA VAL A 62 22.10 6.79 3.54
C VAL A 62 21.05 5.75 3.94
N MET A 63 19.82 5.89 3.44
CA MET A 63 18.66 5.10 3.88
C MET A 63 18.55 3.74 3.21
N ALA A 64 18.84 3.65 1.89
CA ALA A 64 18.64 2.41 1.17
C ALA A 64 19.37 1.19 1.75
N PRO A 65 20.65 1.28 2.21
CA PRO A 65 21.32 0.14 2.85
C PRO A 65 20.68 -0.26 4.18
N ILE A 66 20.16 0.72 4.93
CA ILE A 66 19.52 0.49 6.23
C ILE A 66 18.16 -0.18 6.01
N MET A 67 17.33 0.34 5.11
CA MET A 67 16.02 -0.20 4.80
C MET A 67 16.10 -1.61 4.18
N ARG A 68 17.13 -1.89 3.36
CA ARG A 68 17.37 -3.25 2.86
C ARG A 68 17.69 -4.24 3.98
N ARG A 69 18.38 -3.81 5.03
CA ARG A 69 18.76 -4.67 6.18
C ARG A 69 17.64 -4.79 7.22
N PHE A 70 16.84 -3.74 7.39
CA PHE A 70 15.79 -3.62 8.38
C PHE A 70 14.48 -3.29 7.69
N ARG A 71 13.77 -4.32 7.27
CA ARG A 71 12.56 -4.23 6.43
C ARG A 71 11.33 -3.75 7.16
N GLU A 72 11.38 -3.76 8.49
CA GLU A 72 10.40 -3.14 9.36
C GLU A 72 10.36 -1.61 9.23
N ILE A 73 11.33 -0.99 8.54
CA ILE A 73 11.33 0.45 8.23
C ILE A 73 10.52 0.66 6.94
N GLU A 74 9.35 1.22 7.09
CA GLU A 74 8.44 1.54 5.97
C GLU A 74 8.92 2.74 5.16
N ILE A 75 9.39 3.78 5.86
CA ILE A 75 9.75 5.06 5.24
C ILE A 75 10.99 5.65 5.93
N GLY A 76 11.87 6.24 5.11
CA GLY A 76 12.96 7.11 5.55
C GLY A 76 12.74 8.53 5.04
N ILE A 77 12.78 9.51 5.94
CA ILE A 77 12.59 10.94 5.62
C ILE A 77 13.57 11.80 6.39
N GLU A 78 13.95 12.95 5.85
CA GLU A 78 14.79 13.92 6.54
C GLU A 78 14.05 15.24 6.70
N CYS A 79 14.23 15.88 7.85
CA CYS A 79 13.50 17.10 8.19
C CYS A 79 14.38 18.14 8.89
N SER A 80 13.92 19.39 8.83
CA SER A 80 14.41 20.47 9.67
C SER A 80 13.24 21.14 10.40
N ALA A 81 13.18 20.96 11.71
CA ALA A 81 12.20 21.65 12.54
C ALA A 81 12.45 23.16 12.55
N LEU A 82 13.73 23.58 12.51
CA LEU A 82 14.11 25.01 12.50
C LEU A 82 13.62 25.70 11.22
N ARG A 83 13.73 25.03 10.07
CA ARG A 83 13.31 25.58 8.76
C ARG A 83 11.91 25.12 8.35
N GLN A 84 11.23 24.34 9.17
CA GLN A 84 9.90 23.76 8.89
C GLN A 84 9.87 22.93 7.59
N ILE A 85 10.99 22.27 7.26
CA ILE A 85 11.11 21.41 6.08
C ILE A 85 10.67 19.99 6.46
N GLN A 86 9.70 19.44 5.75
CA GLN A 86 9.20 18.05 5.84
C GLN A 86 8.74 17.62 7.25
N VAL A 87 8.40 18.55 8.13
CA VAL A 87 7.92 18.22 9.49
C VAL A 87 6.49 17.67 9.44
N THR A 88 5.63 18.28 8.65
CA THR A 88 4.23 17.86 8.47
C THR A 88 4.17 16.49 7.79
N GLU A 89 5.05 16.23 6.84
CA GLU A 89 5.14 14.99 6.07
C GLU A 89 5.45 13.78 6.96
N ILE A 90 6.24 13.96 8.04
CA ILE A 90 6.50 12.88 9.00
C ILE A 90 5.19 12.36 9.60
N PHE A 91 4.32 13.27 10.06
CA PHE A 91 3.03 12.91 10.66
C PHE A 91 2.06 12.35 9.61
N TYR A 92 2.08 12.89 8.41
CA TYR A 92 1.31 12.36 7.30
C TYR A 92 1.69 10.90 7.00
N TYR A 93 2.97 10.61 6.84
CA TYR A 93 3.45 9.25 6.59
C TYR A 93 3.22 8.31 7.78
N ALA A 94 3.32 8.81 9.01
CA ALA A 94 2.99 8.01 10.19
C ALA A 94 1.51 7.58 10.18
N GLN A 95 0.61 8.46 9.82
CA GLN A 95 -0.82 8.16 9.68
C GLN A 95 -1.07 7.21 8.50
N GLU A 96 -0.46 7.48 7.33
CA GLU A 96 -0.60 6.64 6.15
C GLU A 96 -0.17 5.19 6.41
N THR A 97 0.95 4.99 7.10
CA THR A 97 1.47 3.66 7.42
C THR A 97 0.54 2.87 8.34
N VAL A 98 -0.13 3.55 9.27
CA VAL A 98 -1.14 2.92 10.15
C VAL A 98 -2.43 2.64 9.39
N ILE A 99 -2.88 3.60 8.59
CA ILE A 99 -4.14 3.48 7.85
C ILE A 99 -4.01 2.48 6.69
N HIS A 100 -2.87 2.47 6.00
CA HIS A 100 -2.63 1.67 4.82
C HIS A 100 -1.38 0.77 4.98
N PRO A 101 -1.41 -0.24 5.89
CA PRO A 101 -0.27 -1.12 6.09
C PRO A 101 0.04 -1.95 4.84
N VAL A 102 1.32 -2.15 4.58
CA VAL A 102 1.80 -2.90 3.40
C VAL A 102 1.69 -4.40 3.62
N ASP A 103 2.07 -4.87 4.82
CA ASP A 103 2.27 -6.30 5.10
C ASP A 103 1.11 -7.23 4.69
N PRO A 104 -0.18 -6.92 4.97
CA PRO A 104 -1.24 -7.85 4.60
C PRO A 104 -1.52 -7.89 3.08
N ILE A 105 -1.03 -6.92 2.31
CA ILE A 105 -1.34 -6.78 0.89
C ILE A 105 -0.22 -7.24 -0.01
N PHE A 106 1.01 -6.76 0.24
CA PHE A 106 2.11 -6.87 -0.70
C PHE A 106 3.41 -7.28 -0.02
N ASP A 107 4.24 -8.02 -0.75
CA ASP A 107 5.57 -8.42 -0.31
C ASP A 107 6.61 -7.77 -1.25
N TYR A 108 7.33 -6.78 -0.74
CA TYR A 108 8.38 -6.11 -1.51
C TYR A 108 9.60 -6.99 -1.81
N GLU A 109 9.79 -8.13 -1.12
CA GLU A 109 10.89 -9.05 -1.43
C GLU A 109 10.62 -9.82 -2.70
N THR A 110 9.42 -10.38 -2.77
CA THR A 110 8.99 -11.22 -3.89
C THR A 110 8.33 -10.41 -5.01
N GLN A 111 7.99 -9.14 -4.75
CA GLN A 111 7.24 -8.25 -5.65
C GLN A 111 5.86 -8.81 -6.01
N PHE A 112 5.24 -9.56 -5.09
CA PHE A 112 3.92 -10.16 -5.30
C PHE A 112 2.90 -9.69 -4.27
N LEU A 113 1.63 -9.69 -4.69
CA LEU A 113 0.50 -9.57 -3.78
C LEU A 113 0.45 -10.79 -2.86
N ARG A 114 0.25 -10.57 -1.56
CA ARG A 114 0.14 -11.68 -0.60
C ARG A 114 -1.11 -12.53 -0.83
N PRO A 115 -1.09 -13.82 -0.51
CA PRO A 115 -2.19 -14.73 -0.82
C PRO A 115 -3.55 -14.29 -0.29
N ARG A 116 -3.61 -13.67 0.88
CA ARG A 116 -4.87 -13.12 1.45
C ARG A 116 -5.41 -11.97 0.59
N CYS A 117 -4.53 -11.08 0.13
CA CYS A 117 -4.91 -9.99 -0.77
C CYS A 117 -5.42 -10.54 -2.11
N VAL A 118 -4.72 -11.52 -2.70
CA VAL A 118 -5.15 -12.19 -3.93
C VAL A 118 -6.53 -12.81 -3.76
N ALA A 119 -6.79 -13.51 -2.63
CA ALA A 119 -8.09 -14.11 -2.34
C ALA A 119 -9.21 -13.05 -2.20
N ALA A 120 -8.91 -11.92 -1.54
CA ALA A 120 -9.85 -10.80 -1.41
C ALA A 120 -10.15 -10.18 -2.78
N LEU A 121 -9.13 -9.90 -3.58
CA LEU A 121 -9.27 -9.34 -4.93
C LEU A 121 -9.99 -10.31 -5.87
N LYS A 122 -9.77 -11.63 -5.74
CA LYS A 122 -10.51 -12.65 -6.52
C LYS A 122 -12.01 -12.58 -6.23
N ARG A 123 -12.39 -12.47 -4.96
CA ARG A 123 -13.79 -12.30 -4.60
C ARG A 123 -14.36 -11.00 -5.14
N ILE A 124 -13.62 -9.89 -5.05
CA ILE A 124 -14.04 -8.59 -5.60
C ILE A 124 -14.26 -8.68 -7.10
N PHE A 125 -13.31 -9.27 -7.82
CA PHE A 125 -13.39 -9.52 -9.25
C PHE A 125 -14.68 -10.28 -9.61
N SER A 126 -14.92 -11.43 -8.96
CA SER A 126 -16.13 -12.24 -9.19
C SER A 126 -17.44 -11.52 -8.85
N LEU A 127 -17.41 -10.52 -7.97
CA LEU A 127 -18.59 -9.68 -7.68
C LEU A 127 -18.82 -8.60 -8.76
N CYS A 128 -17.77 -8.23 -9.50
CA CYS A 128 -17.82 -7.25 -10.57
C CYS A 128 -18.13 -7.89 -11.93
N ASP A 129 -17.62 -9.09 -12.17
CA ASP A 129 -17.94 -9.97 -13.30
C ASP A 129 -19.38 -10.47 -13.16
N ARG A 130 -20.32 -9.76 -13.80
CA ARG A 130 -21.77 -10.01 -13.62
C ARG A 130 -22.30 -11.09 -14.55
N ASP A 131 -21.80 -11.13 -15.78
CA ASP A 131 -22.16 -12.14 -16.78
C ASP A 131 -21.40 -13.45 -16.59
N ARG A 132 -20.36 -13.44 -15.72
CA ARG A 132 -19.54 -14.58 -15.32
C ARG A 132 -18.77 -15.21 -16.49
N ASP A 133 -18.30 -14.37 -17.38
CA ASP A 133 -17.47 -14.81 -18.51
C ASP A 133 -15.97 -14.96 -18.12
N GLY A 134 -15.61 -14.61 -16.87
CA GLY A 134 -14.26 -14.71 -16.32
C GLY A 134 -13.38 -13.51 -16.63
N ALA A 135 -13.96 -12.42 -17.16
CA ALA A 135 -13.27 -11.17 -17.48
C ALA A 135 -14.14 -9.97 -17.10
N LEU A 136 -13.58 -8.77 -17.11
CA LEU A 136 -14.33 -7.52 -16.90
C LEU A 136 -14.43 -6.76 -18.23
N SER A 137 -15.66 -6.58 -18.70
CA SER A 137 -15.98 -5.65 -19.79
C SER A 137 -15.70 -4.21 -19.36
N ASP A 138 -15.61 -3.27 -20.31
CA ASP A 138 -15.43 -1.84 -20.03
C ASP A 138 -16.54 -1.29 -19.14
N VAL A 139 -17.75 -1.78 -19.32
CA VAL A 139 -18.91 -1.39 -18.53
C VAL A 139 -18.78 -1.88 -17.07
N GLU A 140 -18.35 -3.10 -16.86
CA GLU A 140 -18.16 -3.67 -15.52
C GLU A 140 -16.98 -3.06 -14.81
N PHE A 141 -15.87 -2.88 -15.52
CA PHE A 141 -14.69 -2.21 -14.98
C PHE A 141 -15.00 -0.76 -14.60
N ASN A 142 -15.78 -0.05 -15.42
CA ASN A 142 -16.19 1.32 -15.09
C ASN A 142 -17.19 1.36 -13.91
N LYS A 143 -18.12 0.39 -13.80
CA LYS A 143 -18.99 0.26 -12.62
C LYS A 143 -18.19 -0.01 -11.34
N PHE A 144 -17.17 -0.87 -11.41
CA PHE A 144 -16.22 -1.09 -10.33
C PHE A 144 -15.52 0.21 -9.94
N GLN A 145 -15.01 0.95 -10.91
CA GLN A 145 -14.32 2.23 -10.71
C GLN A 145 -15.23 3.26 -10.01
N VAL A 146 -16.46 3.45 -10.51
CA VAL A 146 -17.44 4.36 -9.89
C VAL A 146 -17.79 3.92 -8.46
N LYS A 147 -17.93 2.61 -8.22
CA LYS A 147 -18.22 2.10 -6.87
C LYS A 147 -17.10 2.42 -5.90
N CYS A 148 -15.83 2.27 -6.30
CA CYS A 148 -14.68 2.46 -5.41
C CYS A 148 -14.32 3.94 -5.24
N PHE A 149 -14.28 4.69 -6.33
CA PHE A 149 -13.67 6.02 -6.39
C PHE A 149 -14.67 7.16 -6.69
N LYS A 150 -15.95 6.83 -6.92
CA LYS A 150 -17.00 7.81 -7.23
C LYS A 150 -16.79 8.59 -8.54
N SER A 151 -15.83 8.18 -9.35
CA SER A 151 -15.48 8.82 -10.62
C SER A 151 -15.47 7.79 -11.74
N PRO A 152 -16.21 7.98 -12.84
CA PRO A 152 -16.13 7.12 -13.99
C PRO A 152 -14.84 7.38 -14.77
N LEU A 153 -14.29 6.34 -15.39
CA LEU A 153 -13.22 6.47 -16.37
C LEU A 153 -13.80 6.76 -17.77
N GLN A 154 -13.11 7.61 -18.50
CA GLN A 154 -13.41 7.82 -19.91
C GLN A 154 -12.95 6.61 -20.75
N PRO A 155 -13.57 6.32 -21.91
CA PRO A 155 -13.15 5.20 -22.77
C PRO A 155 -11.64 5.20 -23.11
N ALA A 156 -11.06 6.38 -23.33
CA ALA A 156 -9.63 6.52 -23.61
C ALA A 156 -8.75 6.12 -22.42
N GLU A 157 -9.21 6.36 -21.18
CA GLU A 157 -8.49 5.97 -19.95
C GLU A 157 -8.55 4.44 -19.77
N ILE A 158 -9.72 3.82 -19.99
CA ILE A 158 -9.86 2.35 -19.94
C ILE A 158 -8.95 1.70 -21.00
N ALA A 159 -8.93 2.24 -22.23
CA ALA A 159 -8.04 1.77 -23.29
C ALA A 159 -6.56 1.90 -22.89
N SER A 160 -6.19 2.97 -22.19
CA SER A 160 -4.83 3.19 -21.68
C SER A 160 -4.46 2.16 -20.61
N VAL A 161 -5.36 1.88 -19.67
CA VAL A 161 -5.18 0.82 -18.66
C VAL A 161 -4.96 -0.53 -19.33
N LYS A 162 -5.80 -0.92 -20.28
CA LYS A 162 -5.67 -2.18 -21.01
C LYS A 162 -4.35 -2.28 -21.78
N ARG A 163 -3.90 -1.17 -22.39
CA ARG A 163 -2.60 -1.12 -23.08
C ARG A 163 -1.44 -1.33 -22.13
N VAL A 164 -1.48 -0.75 -20.93
CA VAL A 164 -0.45 -0.96 -19.89
C VAL A 164 -0.44 -2.42 -19.44
N ILE A 165 -1.62 -3.01 -19.19
CA ILE A 165 -1.72 -4.42 -18.83
C ILE A 165 -1.12 -5.28 -19.93
N TRP A 166 -1.61 -5.14 -21.15
CA TRP A 166 -1.20 -5.96 -22.28
C TRP A 166 0.30 -5.90 -22.58
N LYS A 167 0.90 -4.70 -22.39
CA LYS A 167 2.34 -4.51 -22.61
C LYS A 167 3.21 -5.32 -21.65
N HIS A 168 2.78 -5.51 -20.42
CA HIS A 168 3.59 -6.15 -19.37
C HIS A 168 3.07 -7.54 -18.96
N MET A 169 1.79 -7.80 -19.17
CA MET A 169 1.08 -9.02 -18.82
C MET A 169 0.05 -9.33 -19.93
N PRO A 170 0.47 -9.91 -21.07
CA PRO A 170 -0.41 -10.13 -22.23
C PRO A 170 -1.69 -10.93 -21.89
N GLU A 171 -1.59 -11.94 -21.02
CA GLU A 171 -2.73 -12.71 -20.52
C GLU A 171 -3.71 -11.93 -19.64
N GLY A 172 -3.33 -10.72 -19.23
CA GLY A 172 -4.17 -9.82 -18.45
C GLY A 172 -5.31 -9.17 -19.24
N VAL A 173 -5.30 -9.29 -20.56
CA VAL A 173 -6.40 -8.88 -21.46
C VAL A 173 -6.65 -10.04 -22.41
N ASN A 174 -7.91 -10.52 -22.49
CA ASN A 174 -8.26 -11.62 -23.37
C ASN A 174 -8.43 -11.17 -24.84
N ASP A 175 -8.66 -12.12 -25.75
CA ASP A 175 -8.81 -11.88 -27.19
C ASP A 175 -9.98 -10.94 -27.52
N ASN A 176 -11.00 -10.88 -26.66
CA ASN A 176 -12.12 -9.95 -26.77
C ASN A 176 -11.82 -8.55 -26.23
N GLY A 177 -10.57 -8.30 -25.78
CA GLY A 177 -10.16 -7.03 -25.18
C GLY A 177 -10.71 -6.78 -23.79
N LEU A 178 -11.14 -7.81 -23.03
CA LEU A 178 -11.65 -7.71 -21.68
C LEU A 178 -10.54 -7.95 -20.66
N ILE A 179 -10.63 -7.31 -19.47
CA ILE A 179 -9.63 -7.45 -18.42
C ILE A 179 -9.85 -8.76 -17.69
N THR A 180 -8.89 -9.69 -17.75
CA THR A 180 -8.91 -10.95 -17.01
C THR A 180 -8.60 -10.74 -15.53
N PHE A 181 -8.81 -11.77 -14.70
CA PHE A 181 -8.42 -11.72 -13.29
C PHE A 181 -6.91 -11.45 -13.11
N ILE A 182 -6.07 -11.99 -13.98
CA ILE A 182 -4.62 -11.74 -13.96
C ILE A 182 -4.33 -10.26 -14.21
N GLY A 183 -4.98 -9.65 -15.20
CA GLY A 183 -4.88 -8.22 -15.48
C GLY A 183 -5.36 -7.34 -14.32
N PHE A 184 -6.44 -7.76 -13.67
CA PHE A 184 -6.95 -7.08 -12.49
C PHE A 184 -5.95 -7.11 -11.32
N LEU A 185 -5.32 -8.25 -11.04
CA LEU A 185 -4.26 -8.36 -10.03
C LEU A 185 -3.04 -7.50 -10.40
N TYR A 186 -2.65 -7.51 -11.67
CA TYR A 186 -1.52 -6.74 -12.16
C TYR A 186 -1.71 -5.23 -11.94
N ILE A 187 -2.93 -4.69 -12.16
CA ILE A 187 -3.22 -3.28 -11.88
C ILE A 187 -2.92 -2.94 -10.42
N HIS A 188 -3.38 -3.79 -9.48
CA HIS A 188 -3.18 -3.55 -8.04
C HIS A 188 -1.70 -3.63 -7.66
N ALA A 189 -0.96 -4.63 -8.15
CA ALA A 189 0.48 -4.74 -7.92
C ALA A 189 1.23 -3.51 -8.47
N LEU A 190 0.93 -3.10 -9.70
CA LEU A 190 1.53 -1.94 -10.34
C LEU A 190 1.26 -0.63 -9.56
N LEU A 191 0.04 -0.45 -9.03
CA LEU A 191 -0.30 0.72 -8.22
C LEU A 191 0.52 0.76 -6.94
N ILE A 192 0.71 -0.39 -6.27
CA ILE A 192 1.51 -0.49 -5.05
C ILE A 192 2.98 -0.20 -5.35
N GLU A 193 3.55 -0.78 -6.40
CA GLU A 193 4.93 -0.51 -6.83
C GLU A 193 5.17 0.98 -7.12
N LYS A 194 4.14 1.68 -7.59
CA LYS A 194 4.19 3.14 -7.83
C LYS A 194 3.89 3.97 -6.58
N GLY A 195 3.87 3.36 -5.39
CA GLY A 195 3.62 4.05 -4.12
C GLY A 195 2.15 4.45 -3.91
N ARG A 196 1.20 3.83 -4.63
CA ARG A 196 -0.24 4.14 -4.51
C ARG A 196 -1.00 3.02 -3.79
N LEU A 197 -0.48 2.62 -2.64
CA LEU A 197 -1.03 1.56 -1.80
C LEU A 197 -2.46 1.88 -1.32
N GLU A 198 -2.73 3.14 -1.04
CA GLU A 198 -4.04 3.66 -0.63
C GLU A 198 -5.16 3.32 -1.62
N THR A 199 -4.81 3.21 -2.91
CA THR A 199 -5.79 2.85 -3.95
C THR A 199 -6.30 1.42 -3.76
N THR A 200 -5.40 0.47 -3.50
CA THR A 200 -5.77 -0.93 -3.23
C THR A 200 -6.54 -1.06 -1.92
N TRP A 201 -6.15 -0.34 -0.87
CA TRP A 201 -6.89 -0.29 0.39
C TRP A 201 -8.30 0.29 0.22
N THR A 202 -8.45 1.33 -0.58
CA THR A 202 -9.76 1.91 -0.90
C THR A 202 -10.68 0.85 -1.52
N VAL A 203 -10.18 0.07 -2.46
CA VAL A 203 -10.94 -1.04 -3.07
C VAL A 203 -11.32 -2.08 -2.02
N LEU A 204 -10.38 -2.58 -1.25
CA LEU A 204 -10.62 -3.60 -0.22
C LEU A 204 -11.68 -3.15 0.79
N ARG A 205 -11.56 -1.93 1.33
CA ARG A 205 -12.51 -1.35 2.29
C ARG A 205 -13.89 -1.14 1.69
N LYS A 206 -13.99 -0.73 0.42
CA LYS A 206 -15.29 -0.60 -0.26
C LYS A 206 -16.03 -1.91 -0.40
N PHE A 207 -15.31 -3.03 -0.38
CA PHE A 207 -15.89 -4.37 -0.39
C PHE A 207 -15.95 -5.02 0.99
N GLY A 208 -15.69 -4.26 2.07
CA GLY A 208 -15.91 -4.67 3.45
C GLY A 208 -14.78 -5.47 4.07
N TYR A 209 -13.55 -5.29 3.62
CA TYR A 209 -12.36 -5.88 4.25
C TYR A 209 -11.76 -4.94 5.30
N ASP A 210 -11.33 -5.50 6.42
CA ASP A 210 -10.60 -4.83 7.50
C ASP A 210 -9.07 -4.86 7.26
N HIS A 211 -8.29 -4.40 8.25
CA HIS A 211 -6.84 -4.33 8.16
C HIS A 211 -6.14 -5.70 8.06
N GLU A 212 -6.79 -6.78 8.52
CA GLU A 212 -6.27 -8.15 8.40
C GLU A 212 -6.76 -8.87 7.15
N LEU A 213 -7.46 -8.15 6.26
CA LEU A 213 -8.13 -8.67 5.08
C LEU A 213 -9.21 -9.70 5.41
N LEU A 214 -9.82 -9.58 6.59
CA LEU A 214 -11.00 -10.33 6.96
C LEU A 214 -12.26 -9.56 6.56
N PRO A 215 -13.32 -10.24 6.11
CA PRO A 215 -14.59 -9.58 5.84
C PRO A 215 -15.15 -8.99 7.15
N SER A 216 -15.35 -7.67 7.21
CA SER A 216 -15.93 -7.04 8.39
C SER A 216 -17.33 -7.59 8.65
N ARG A 217 -17.70 -7.78 9.93
CA ARG A 217 -19.04 -8.28 10.34
C ARG A 217 -20.17 -7.40 9.79
N TYR A 218 -19.93 -6.11 9.56
CA TYR A 218 -20.88 -5.18 8.95
C TYR A 218 -20.99 -5.34 7.42
N GLY A 219 -19.95 -5.81 6.74
CA GLY A 219 -20.01 -6.19 5.33
C GLY A 219 -20.79 -7.48 5.07
N PHE A 220 -20.90 -8.36 6.09
CA PHE A 220 -21.59 -9.64 5.99
C PHE A 220 -23.13 -9.49 5.98
N SER A 221 -23.67 -8.47 6.62
CA SER A 221 -25.14 -8.30 6.75
C SER A 221 -25.84 -7.91 5.45
N TRP A 222 -25.22 -7.10 4.60
CA TRP A 222 -25.84 -6.76 3.31
C TRP A 222 -25.61 -7.84 2.26
N TRP A 223 -24.59 -8.69 2.45
CA TRP A 223 -24.34 -9.83 1.56
C TRP A 223 -25.36 -10.95 1.79
N LEU A 224 -25.76 -11.24 3.03
CA LEU A 224 -26.87 -12.12 3.35
C LEU A 224 -28.20 -11.60 2.77
N ARG A 225 -28.42 -10.28 2.76
CA ARG A 225 -29.57 -9.67 2.09
C ARG A 225 -29.55 -9.87 0.57
N ALA A 226 -28.38 -9.84 -0.07
CA ALA A 226 -28.27 -10.10 -1.51
C ALA A 226 -28.52 -11.57 -1.88
N LEU A 227 -28.26 -12.50 -0.98
CA LEU A 227 -28.55 -13.94 -1.15
C LEU A 227 -30.01 -14.29 -0.86
N THR A 228 -30.66 -13.60 0.10
CA THR A 228 -32.07 -13.84 0.45
C THR A 228 -33.05 -13.20 -0.56
N PHE A 229 -32.62 -12.28 -1.41
CA PHE A 229 -33.46 -11.70 -2.48
C PHE A 229 -33.51 -12.54 -3.78
N ARG A 230 -32.92 -13.75 -3.81
CA ARG A 230 -32.97 -14.67 -4.95
C ARG A 230 -33.89 -15.87 -4.78
N GLY A 231 -34.81 -15.78 -3.86
CA GLY A 231 -35.86 -16.81 -3.69
C GLY A 231 -37.22 -16.18 -3.72
N TYR A 232 -37.66 -15.76 -4.90
CA TYR A 232 -39.06 -15.62 -5.33
C TYR A 232 -39.08 -14.92 -6.69
N TRP A 233 -39.23 -15.66 -7.69
CA TRP A 233 -39.91 -15.68 -8.99
C TRP A 233 -39.18 -16.56 -9.98
#